data_ea96ca03337a5bd8e02acb2d056f5979
#
_entry.id   ea96ca03337a5bd8e02acb2d056f5979
#
_cell.length_a   1.000
_cell.length_b   1.000
_cell.length_c   1.000
_cell.angle_alpha   90.00
_cell.angle_beta   90.00
_cell.angle_gamma   90.00
#
_symmetry.space_group_name_H-M   'P 1'
#
loop_
_entity.id
_entity.type
_entity.pdbx_description
1 polymer ?
#
loop_
_entity_poly.entity_id
_entity_poly.type
_entity_poly.pdbx_seq_one_letter_code
_entity_poly.pdbx_strand_id
1 'polypeptide(L)'
;AMQTVHGRAAAISTGCKVANPKITVWQISGDGDGLAIGGNHFIHAVRRNIDLNMILLNNRIYGLTKGQYSPTSPRGFVSKSSPYGTVEDPFHPAELCFGARGRFFARAVATDGPGTVEILKAAANHKGAAVCEILQNCVIFNDGTHESVYTKEGRSKNAIYLEHGKPMLFGVDKEYGLMQEVETTLYMP
;
A
#
# COMPACT_ATOMS: atom_id res chain seq x y z
N ALA A 1 -11.88 -13.61 -14.18
CA ALA A 1 -11.21 -13.42 -12.87
C ALA A 1 -10.97 -14.79 -12.23
N MET A 2 -9.87 -14.92 -11.47
CA MET A 2 -9.52 -16.14 -10.75
C MET A 2 -9.38 -15.80 -9.26
N GLN A 3 -9.99 -16.58 -8.40
CA GLN A 3 -9.76 -16.54 -6.96
C GLN A 3 -8.66 -17.52 -6.59
N THR A 4 -7.84 -17.17 -5.61
CA THR A 4 -6.69 -17.97 -5.20
C THR A 4 -6.75 -18.31 -3.71
N VAL A 5 -5.86 -19.18 -3.27
CA VAL A 5 -5.67 -19.48 -1.86
C VAL A 5 -5.04 -18.30 -1.15
N HIS A 6 -5.39 -18.07 0.10
CA HIS A 6 -4.89 -16.99 0.95
C HIS A 6 -3.37 -16.87 0.92
N GLY A 7 -2.87 -15.66 0.67
CA GLY A 7 -1.46 -15.34 0.57
C GLY A 7 -0.74 -15.82 -0.70
N ARG A 8 -1.45 -16.34 -1.69
CA ARG A 8 -0.82 -16.91 -2.89
C ARG A 8 -1.05 -16.10 -4.17
N ALA A 9 -1.74 -14.96 -4.07
CA ALA A 9 -2.08 -14.14 -5.23
C ALA A 9 -0.85 -13.76 -6.06
N ALA A 10 0.22 -13.26 -5.44
CA ALA A 10 1.44 -12.84 -6.15
C ALA A 10 2.16 -14.01 -6.84
N ALA A 11 2.19 -15.20 -6.23
CA ALA A 11 2.79 -16.38 -6.83
C ALA A 11 2.01 -16.84 -8.07
N ILE A 12 0.67 -16.92 -7.96
CA ILE A 12 -0.19 -17.34 -9.06
C ILE A 12 -0.18 -16.31 -10.19
N SER A 13 -0.26 -15.01 -9.87
CA SER A 13 -0.16 -13.93 -10.85
C SER A 13 1.18 -13.96 -11.60
N THR A 14 2.28 -14.23 -10.90
CA THR A 14 3.59 -14.44 -11.52
C THR A 14 3.55 -15.60 -12.50
N GLY A 15 2.97 -16.74 -12.12
CA GLY A 15 2.81 -17.90 -12.99
C GLY A 15 2.00 -17.58 -14.25
N CYS A 16 0.88 -16.88 -14.11
CA CYS A 16 0.05 -16.44 -15.23
C CYS A 16 0.84 -15.55 -16.21
N LYS A 17 1.60 -14.57 -15.67
CA LYS A 17 2.40 -13.65 -16.50
C LYS A 17 3.56 -14.36 -17.21
N VAL A 18 4.21 -15.30 -16.54
CA VAL A 18 5.29 -16.12 -17.14
C VAL A 18 4.74 -17.03 -18.22
N ALA A 19 3.59 -17.68 -17.99
CA ALA A 19 2.95 -18.56 -18.97
C ALA A 19 2.46 -17.80 -20.22
N ASN A 20 2.00 -16.55 -20.04
CA ASN A 20 1.59 -15.70 -21.17
C ASN A 20 2.02 -14.25 -20.93
N PRO A 21 3.20 -13.83 -21.42
CA PRO A 21 3.71 -12.47 -21.23
C PRO A 21 2.86 -11.36 -21.87
N LYS A 22 1.95 -11.69 -22.78
CA LYS A 22 1.13 -10.71 -23.51
C LYS A 22 -0.08 -10.21 -22.69
N ILE A 23 -0.51 -10.94 -21.65
CA ILE A 23 -1.65 -10.54 -20.84
C ILE A 23 -1.29 -9.43 -19.87
N THR A 24 -2.24 -8.54 -19.60
CA THR A 24 -2.17 -7.61 -18.47
C THR A 24 -2.74 -8.33 -17.25
N VAL A 25 -1.95 -8.40 -16.17
CA VAL A 25 -2.36 -9.07 -14.94
C VAL A 25 -2.60 -8.03 -13.85
N TRP A 26 -3.81 -8.05 -13.31
CA TRP A 26 -4.19 -7.30 -12.12
C TRP A 26 -4.37 -8.26 -10.96
N GLN A 27 -3.57 -8.08 -9.91
CA GLN A 27 -3.67 -8.79 -8.65
C GLN A 27 -4.32 -7.87 -7.62
N ILE A 28 -5.33 -8.35 -6.91
CA ILE A 28 -5.99 -7.62 -5.84
C ILE A 28 -5.90 -8.47 -4.57
N SER A 29 -5.35 -7.88 -3.51
CA SER A 29 -5.17 -8.50 -2.19
C SER A 29 -5.54 -7.52 -1.09
N GLY A 30 -6.04 -8.00 0.04
CA GLY A 30 -6.06 -7.23 1.28
C GLY A 30 -4.64 -7.11 1.86
N ASP A 31 -4.45 -6.15 2.75
CA ASP A 31 -3.19 -5.95 3.47
C ASP A 31 -2.75 -7.19 4.26
N GLY A 32 -3.68 -7.84 4.97
CA GLY A 32 -3.40 -9.09 5.67
C GLY A 32 -3.04 -10.23 4.72
N ASP A 33 -3.75 -10.37 3.61
CA ASP A 33 -3.50 -11.40 2.60
C ASP A 33 -2.13 -11.21 1.93
N GLY A 34 -1.86 -10.00 1.46
CA GLY A 34 -0.66 -9.69 0.68
C GLY A 34 0.62 -9.57 1.50
N LEU A 35 0.55 -9.08 2.75
CA LEU A 35 1.72 -8.71 3.55
C LEU A 35 1.99 -9.63 4.74
N ALA A 36 1.01 -10.40 5.24
CA ALA A 36 1.26 -11.44 6.25
C ALA A 36 1.70 -12.73 5.56
N ILE A 37 0.79 -13.67 5.38
CA ILE A 37 1.12 -14.97 4.76
C ILE A 37 1.63 -14.82 3.31
N GLY A 38 1.20 -13.79 2.60
CA GLY A 38 1.65 -13.46 1.24
C GLY A 38 2.96 -12.67 1.16
N GLY A 39 3.49 -12.18 2.28
CA GLY A 39 4.62 -11.25 2.29
C GLY A 39 5.86 -11.73 1.54
N ASN A 40 6.23 -12.99 1.69
CA ASN A 40 7.35 -13.57 0.94
C ASN A 40 7.11 -13.54 -0.58
N HIS A 41 5.90 -13.88 -1.04
CA HIS A 41 5.57 -13.84 -2.46
C HIS A 41 5.50 -12.41 -3.00
N PHE A 42 4.99 -11.48 -2.20
CA PHE A 42 5.00 -10.05 -2.51
C PHE A 42 6.42 -9.54 -2.73
N ILE A 43 7.31 -9.72 -1.76
CA ILE A 43 8.72 -9.30 -1.83
C ILE A 43 9.40 -9.86 -3.08
N HIS A 44 9.21 -11.16 -3.36
CA HIS A 44 9.85 -11.79 -4.48
C HIS A 44 9.27 -11.41 -5.85
N ALA A 45 7.97 -11.12 -5.96
CA ALA A 45 7.38 -10.59 -7.19
C ALA A 45 7.91 -9.19 -7.49
N VAL A 46 7.97 -8.32 -6.47
CA VAL A 46 8.52 -6.97 -6.58
C VAL A 46 10.02 -7.00 -6.93
N ARG A 47 10.82 -7.78 -6.18
CA ARG A 47 12.26 -7.88 -6.40
C ARG A 47 12.63 -8.39 -7.80
N ARG A 48 11.85 -9.31 -8.33
CA ARG A 48 12.04 -9.85 -9.70
C ARG A 48 11.48 -8.92 -10.78
N ASN A 49 10.86 -7.83 -10.38
CA ASN A 49 10.21 -6.86 -11.26
C ASN A 49 9.25 -7.53 -12.26
N ILE A 50 8.45 -8.47 -11.78
CA ILE A 50 7.45 -9.16 -12.60
C ILE A 50 6.40 -8.13 -13.05
N ASP A 51 6.08 -8.11 -14.33
CA ASP A 51 5.13 -7.15 -14.94
C ASP A 51 3.68 -7.44 -14.48
N LEU A 52 3.38 -6.98 -13.26
CA LEU A 52 2.11 -7.14 -12.54
C LEU A 52 1.63 -5.81 -11.99
N ASN A 53 0.33 -5.58 -12.06
CA ASN A 53 -0.35 -4.50 -11.35
C ASN A 53 -0.90 -5.06 -10.02
N MET A 54 -0.24 -4.75 -8.92
CA MET A 54 -0.54 -5.27 -7.58
C MET A 54 -1.30 -4.23 -6.78
N ILE A 55 -2.58 -4.49 -6.48
CA ILE A 55 -3.42 -3.62 -5.66
C ILE A 55 -3.50 -4.21 -4.25
N LEU A 56 -3.10 -3.40 -3.26
CA LEU A 56 -3.26 -3.69 -1.83
C LEU A 56 -4.42 -2.86 -1.29
N LEU A 57 -5.52 -3.51 -0.94
CA LEU A 57 -6.65 -2.89 -0.23
C LEU A 57 -6.32 -2.88 1.26
N ASN A 58 -5.88 -1.72 1.77
CA ASN A 58 -5.39 -1.59 3.13
C ASN A 58 -6.46 -0.99 4.06
N ASN A 59 -7.09 -1.84 4.85
CA ASN A 59 -8.03 -1.45 5.90
C ASN A 59 -7.52 -1.73 7.32
N ARG A 60 -6.26 -2.12 7.45
CA ARG A 60 -5.58 -2.41 8.73
C ARG A 60 -6.29 -3.47 9.60
N ILE A 61 -6.97 -4.43 8.96
CA ILE A 61 -7.70 -5.48 9.68
C ILE A 61 -7.96 -6.69 8.79
N TYR A 62 -8.02 -7.88 9.37
CA TYR A 62 -8.64 -9.03 8.73
C TYR A 62 -10.17 -8.97 8.89
N GLY A 63 -10.89 -8.48 7.88
CA GLY A 63 -12.35 -8.35 7.93
C GLY A 63 -13.07 -9.68 7.78
N LEU A 64 -12.66 -10.53 6.83
CA LEU A 64 -13.32 -11.81 6.54
C LEU A 64 -13.36 -12.74 7.75
N THR A 65 -12.30 -12.79 8.53
CA THR A 65 -12.13 -13.64 9.72
C THR A 65 -12.61 -12.96 11.01
N LYS A 66 -13.33 -11.84 10.89
CA LYS A 66 -14.06 -11.15 11.97
C LYS A 66 -13.19 -10.33 12.92
N GLY A 67 -12.14 -9.68 12.41
CA GLY A 67 -11.49 -8.58 13.11
C GLY A 67 -10.18 -8.90 13.83
N GLN A 68 -9.36 -9.84 13.31
CA GLN A 68 -7.99 -9.97 13.76
C GLN A 68 -7.14 -8.80 13.21
N TYR A 69 -6.13 -8.39 13.98
CA TYR A 69 -5.16 -7.40 13.49
C TYR A 69 -4.40 -7.92 12.26
N SER A 70 -4.07 -7.02 11.37
CA SER A 70 -3.28 -7.28 10.17
C SER A 70 -1.84 -6.75 10.32
N PRO A 71 -0.92 -7.05 9.41
CA PRO A 71 0.44 -6.52 9.47
C PRO A 71 0.55 -5.00 9.42
N THR A 72 -0.51 -4.31 9.00
CA THR A 72 -0.55 -2.84 8.93
C THR A 72 -1.35 -2.21 10.07
N SER A 73 -1.90 -3.01 10.99
CA SER A 73 -2.58 -2.53 12.19
C SER A 73 -1.59 -1.80 13.08
N PRO A 74 -1.95 -0.64 13.67
CA PRO A 74 -1.05 0.10 14.53
C PRO A 74 -0.68 -0.68 15.80
N ARG A 75 0.51 -0.41 16.33
CA ARG A 75 0.93 -0.97 17.63
C ARG A 75 -0.08 -0.59 18.72
N GLY A 76 -0.40 -1.54 19.58
CA GLY A 76 -1.40 -1.37 20.61
C GLY A 76 -2.86 -1.57 20.15
N PHE A 77 -3.09 -1.96 18.90
CA PHE A 77 -4.43 -2.22 18.38
C PHE A 77 -5.10 -3.37 19.13
N VAL A 78 -6.24 -3.09 19.74
CA VAL A 78 -7.02 -4.07 20.51
C VAL A 78 -8.03 -4.76 19.60
N SER A 79 -8.03 -6.08 19.63
CA SER A 79 -9.00 -6.92 18.92
C SER A 79 -9.41 -8.12 19.77
N LYS A 80 -10.40 -8.89 19.32
CA LYS A 80 -10.82 -10.10 20.06
C LYS A 80 -9.69 -11.13 20.23
N SER A 81 -8.79 -11.21 19.25
CA SER A 81 -7.62 -12.11 19.31
C SER A 81 -6.40 -11.48 20.00
N SER A 82 -6.43 -10.18 20.24
CA SER A 82 -5.35 -9.42 20.90
C SER A 82 -5.94 -8.44 21.92
N PRO A 83 -6.49 -8.97 23.04
CA PRO A 83 -7.23 -8.15 24.01
C PRO A 83 -6.37 -7.16 24.77
N TYR A 84 -5.05 -7.37 24.81
CA TYR A 84 -4.08 -6.46 25.43
C TYR A 84 -3.37 -5.53 24.42
N GLY A 85 -3.82 -5.55 23.16
CA GLY A 85 -3.21 -4.81 22.06
C GLY A 85 -2.07 -5.57 21.39
N THR A 86 -1.77 -5.13 20.15
CA THR A 86 -0.64 -5.66 19.37
C THR A 86 0.68 -5.13 19.91
N VAL A 87 1.73 -5.93 19.84
CA VAL A 87 3.09 -5.56 20.30
C VAL A 87 4.04 -5.30 19.12
N GLU A 88 3.67 -5.74 17.93
CA GLU A 88 4.45 -5.53 16.71
C GLU A 88 4.27 -4.13 16.15
N ASP A 89 5.28 -3.62 15.50
CA ASP A 89 5.18 -2.41 14.69
C ASP A 89 4.58 -2.73 13.31
N PRO A 90 3.74 -1.85 12.77
CA PRO A 90 3.07 -2.10 11.50
C PRO A 90 4.06 -2.08 10.33
N PHE A 91 3.81 -2.91 9.32
CA PHE A 91 4.45 -2.73 8.02
C PHE A 91 3.99 -1.44 7.34
N HIS A 92 4.93 -0.74 6.76
CA HIS A 92 4.70 0.35 5.83
C HIS A 92 4.84 -0.18 4.39
N PRO A 93 3.74 -0.36 3.63
CA PRO A 93 3.81 -1.01 2.33
C PRO A 93 4.76 -0.34 1.33
N ALA A 94 4.90 0.99 1.40
CA ALA A 94 5.87 1.72 0.58
C ALA A 94 7.31 1.33 0.90
N GLU A 95 7.68 1.32 2.19
CA GLU A 95 9.03 0.96 2.64
C GLU A 95 9.36 -0.49 2.27
N LEU A 96 8.40 -1.40 2.47
CA LEU A 96 8.57 -2.80 2.10
C LEU A 96 8.75 -2.96 0.58
N CYS A 97 8.00 -2.22 -0.22
CA CYS A 97 8.13 -2.20 -1.68
C CYS A 97 9.53 -1.70 -2.09
N PHE A 98 9.98 -0.58 -1.54
CA PHE A 98 11.30 -0.01 -1.86
C PHE A 98 12.43 -0.85 -1.30
N GLY A 99 12.29 -1.43 -0.11
CA GLY A 99 13.24 -2.40 0.44
C GLY A 99 13.40 -3.65 -0.45
N ALA A 100 12.33 -4.07 -1.11
CA ALA A 100 12.35 -5.13 -2.12
C ALA A 100 12.83 -4.68 -3.52
N ARG A 101 13.37 -3.46 -3.64
CA ARG A 101 13.80 -2.85 -4.91
C ARG A 101 12.67 -2.57 -5.90
N GLY A 102 11.44 -2.35 -5.40
CA GLY A 102 10.31 -1.88 -6.21
C GLY A 102 10.60 -0.53 -6.85
N ARG A 103 10.13 -0.37 -8.08
CA ARG A 103 10.35 0.85 -8.89
C ARG A 103 9.11 1.70 -9.06
N PHE A 104 7.97 1.16 -8.72
CA PHE A 104 6.70 1.85 -8.77
C PHE A 104 5.91 1.56 -7.49
N PHE A 105 5.57 2.61 -6.78
CA PHE A 105 4.62 2.59 -5.68
C PHE A 105 3.72 3.81 -5.78
N ALA A 106 2.42 3.59 -5.62
CA ALA A 106 1.44 4.67 -5.54
C ALA A 106 0.46 4.40 -4.41
N ARG A 107 -0.09 5.47 -3.83
CA ARG A 107 -1.12 5.39 -2.79
C ARG A 107 -2.29 6.27 -3.14
N ALA A 108 -3.50 5.76 -2.93
CA ALA A 108 -4.74 6.51 -3.03
C ALA A 108 -5.67 6.17 -1.87
N VAL A 109 -6.74 6.93 -1.74
CA VAL A 109 -7.80 6.69 -0.76
C VAL A 109 -9.05 6.23 -1.50
N ALA A 110 -9.72 5.19 -1.03
CA ALA A 110 -10.89 4.60 -1.71
C ALA A 110 -12.03 5.60 -2.00
N THR A 111 -12.14 6.66 -1.19
CA THR A 111 -13.11 7.75 -1.39
C THR A 111 -12.66 8.82 -2.40
N ASP A 112 -11.42 8.75 -2.89
CA ASP A 112 -10.90 9.60 -3.97
C ASP A 112 -10.89 8.83 -5.28
N GLY A 113 -12.06 8.71 -5.92
CA GLY A 113 -12.20 8.00 -7.18
C GLY A 113 -11.30 8.51 -8.30
N PRO A 114 -11.26 9.84 -8.57
CA PRO A 114 -10.35 10.39 -9.57
C PRO A 114 -8.88 10.07 -9.30
N GLY A 115 -8.38 10.30 -8.08
CA GLY A 115 -7.00 9.98 -7.69
C GLY A 115 -6.69 8.49 -7.83
N THR A 116 -7.61 7.62 -7.43
CA THR A 116 -7.48 6.17 -7.61
C THR A 116 -7.35 5.80 -9.09
N VAL A 117 -8.16 6.37 -9.96
CA VAL A 117 -8.09 6.10 -11.41
C VAL A 117 -6.74 6.52 -11.99
N GLU A 118 -6.21 7.66 -11.58
CA GLU A 118 -4.92 8.15 -12.09
C GLU A 118 -3.75 7.23 -11.69
N ILE A 119 -3.69 6.78 -10.43
CA ILE A 119 -2.63 5.85 -10.02
C ILE A 119 -2.75 4.48 -10.73
N LEU A 120 -3.97 3.99 -10.96
CA LEU A 120 -4.19 2.73 -11.69
C LEU A 120 -3.79 2.84 -13.17
N LYS A 121 -4.07 3.99 -13.82
CA LYS A 121 -3.59 4.25 -15.19
C LYS A 121 -2.06 4.31 -15.24
N ALA A 122 -1.42 4.98 -14.26
CA ALA A 122 0.02 5.03 -14.17
C ALA A 122 0.62 3.63 -13.97
N ALA A 123 0.03 2.80 -13.10
CA ALA A 123 0.43 1.41 -12.91
C ALA A 123 0.31 0.58 -14.18
N ALA A 124 -0.81 0.70 -14.92
CA ALA A 124 -1.04 -0.01 -16.18
C ALA A 124 0.01 0.33 -17.27
N ASN A 125 0.55 1.54 -17.24
CA ASN A 125 1.57 2.00 -18.18
C ASN A 125 3.00 1.69 -17.72
N HIS A 126 3.19 1.35 -16.45
CA HIS A 126 4.50 0.96 -15.93
C HIS A 126 4.93 -0.40 -16.50
N LYS A 127 6.22 -0.57 -16.74
CA LYS A 127 6.80 -1.85 -17.16
C LYS A 127 7.54 -2.50 -16.00
N GLY A 128 6.96 -3.56 -15.49
CA GLY A 128 7.42 -4.27 -14.31
C GLY A 128 6.40 -4.29 -13.18
N ALA A 129 6.85 -4.54 -11.95
CA ALA A 129 5.98 -4.61 -10.79
C ALA A 129 5.52 -3.21 -10.37
N ALA A 130 4.23 -2.95 -10.50
CA ALA A 130 3.57 -1.75 -10.00
C ALA A 130 2.75 -2.10 -8.75
N VAL A 131 3.04 -1.42 -7.63
CA VAL A 131 2.32 -1.60 -6.37
C VAL A 131 1.45 -0.37 -6.13
N CYS A 132 0.13 -0.59 -5.98
CA CYS A 132 -0.84 0.44 -5.64
C CYS A 132 -1.49 0.10 -4.30
N GLU A 133 -1.26 0.91 -3.29
CA GLU A 133 -1.95 0.82 -2.02
C GLU A 133 -3.20 1.69 -2.04
N ILE A 134 -4.35 1.11 -1.74
CA ILE A 134 -5.62 1.83 -1.63
C ILE A 134 -6.06 1.78 -0.17
N LEU A 135 -6.01 2.94 0.49
CA LEU A 135 -6.48 3.10 1.86
C LEU A 135 -7.99 2.94 1.89
N GLN A 136 -8.45 1.92 2.58
CA GLN A 136 -9.85 1.52 2.63
C GLN A 136 -10.35 1.49 4.08
N ASN A 137 -11.63 1.80 4.29
CA ASN A 137 -12.28 1.65 5.58
C ASN A 137 -12.91 0.26 5.72
N CYS A 138 -12.94 -0.26 6.94
CA CYS A 138 -13.73 -1.44 7.30
C CYS A 138 -14.78 -1.04 8.35
N VAL A 139 -15.97 -0.67 7.87
CA VAL A 139 -17.06 -0.14 8.73
C VAL A 139 -17.51 -1.07 9.85
N ILE A 140 -17.20 -2.37 9.79
CA ILE A 140 -17.64 -3.35 10.76
C ILE A 140 -16.57 -3.62 11.83
N PHE A 141 -15.29 -3.72 11.44
CA PHE A 141 -14.23 -4.19 12.34
C PHE A 141 -13.14 -3.16 12.61
N ASN A 142 -13.04 -2.09 11.81
CA ASN A 142 -12.00 -1.07 11.97
C ASN A 142 -12.47 0.26 11.34
N ASP A 143 -13.63 0.74 11.78
CA ASP A 143 -14.19 1.98 11.27
C ASP A 143 -13.34 3.19 11.66
N GLY A 144 -13.16 4.11 10.73
CA GLY A 144 -12.38 5.33 10.94
C GLY A 144 -10.85 5.16 10.84
N THR A 145 -10.34 3.99 10.49
CA THR A 145 -8.87 3.71 10.51
C THR A 145 -8.02 4.68 9.68
N HIS A 146 -8.61 5.35 8.69
CA HIS A 146 -7.95 6.33 7.82
C HIS A 146 -8.67 7.68 7.82
N GLU A 147 -9.37 8.03 8.91
CA GLU A 147 -10.23 9.21 9.01
C GLU A 147 -9.52 10.50 8.59
N SER A 148 -8.24 10.66 8.96
CA SER A 148 -7.43 11.84 8.65
C SER A 148 -7.34 12.17 7.16
N VAL A 149 -7.54 11.18 6.26
CA VAL A 149 -7.48 11.35 4.80
C VAL A 149 -8.71 10.81 4.07
N TYR A 150 -9.64 10.19 4.79
CA TYR A 150 -10.78 9.51 4.18
C TYR A 150 -11.85 10.48 3.69
N THR A 151 -12.07 11.59 4.40
CA THR A 151 -12.97 12.66 4.00
C THR A 151 -12.28 13.64 3.04
N LYS A 152 -13.06 14.44 2.30
CA LYS A 152 -12.52 15.46 1.40
C LYS A 152 -11.77 16.55 2.19
N GLU A 153 -12.32 16.97 3.32
CA GLU A 153 -11.71 17.95 4.22
C GLU A 153 -10.42 17.41 4.83
N GLY A 154 -10.42 16.15 5.28
CA GLY A 154 -9.23 15.49 5.81
C GLY A 154 -8.12 15.43 4.77
N ARG A 155 -8.44 15.04 3.54
CA ARG A 155 -7.45 15.02 2.43
C ARG A 155 -6.89 16.40 2.11
N SER A 156 -7.73 17.44 2.06
CA SER A 156 -7.23 18.80 1.78
C SER A 156 -6.25 19.31 2.82
N LYS A 157 -6.33 18.81 4.06
CA LYS A 157 -5.41 19.19 5.16
C LYS A 157 -4.17 18.29 5.22
N ASN A 158 -4.32 16.99 5.01
CA ASN A 158 -3.31 15.99 5.40
C ASN A 158 -2.71 15.21 4.23
N ALA A 159 -3.24 15.36 3.00
CA ALA A 159 -2.69 14.64 1.86
C ALA A 159 -1.75 15.50 1.04
N ILE A 160 -0.67 14.87 0.59
CA ILE A 160 0.27 15.44 -0.39
C ILE A 160 0.03 14.74 -1.71
N TYR A 161 -0.29 15.52 -2.75
CA TYR A 161 -0.35 15.04 -4.11
C TYR A 161 1.02 15.24 -4.76
N LEU A 162 1.72 14.14 -4.99
CA LEU A 162 3.08 14.17 -5.51
C LEU A 162 3.09 14.48 -7.01
N GLU A 163 3.83 15.50 -7.39
CA GLU A 163 4.11 15.86 -8.78
C GLU A 163 5.61 15.98 -8.99
N HIS A 164 6.11 15.43 -10.10
CA HIS A 164 7.53 15.47 -10.40
C HIS A 164 8.05 16.92 -10.48
N GLY A 165 9.12 17.22 -9.75
CA GLY A 165 9.74 18.56 -9.73
C GLY A 165 8.97 19.63 -8.97
N LYS A 166 7.88 19.27 -8.28
CA LYS A 166 7.12 20.20 -7.44
C LYS A 166 7.46 20.01 -5.97
N PRO A 167 7.39 21.08 -5.15
CA PRO A 167 7.51 20.99 -3.71
C PRO A 167 6.41 20.10 -3.10
N MET A 168 6.76 19.33 -2.07
CA MET A 168 5.81 18.48 -1.34
C MET A 168 5.07 19.32 -0.30
N LEU A 169 4.02 20.01 -0.73
CA LEU A 169 3.22 20.90 0.11
C LEU A 169 1.89 20.24 0.51
N PHE A 170 1.43 20.55 1.72
CA PHE A 170 0.13 20.12 2.24
C PHE A 170 -0.48 21.21 3.13
N GLY A 171 -1.72 20.98 3.60
CA GLY A 171 -2.53 21.99 4.23
C GLY A 171 -3.52 22.63 3.26
N VAL A 172 -4.57 23.27 3.78
CA VAL A 172 -5.64 23.86 2.96
C VAL A 172 -5.09 24.93 2.02
N ASP A 173 -4.18 25.76 2.52
CA ASP A 173 -3.52 26.84 1.80
C ASP A 173 -2.07 26.50 1.40
N LYS A 174 -1.71 25.19 1.47
CA LYS A 174 -0.34 24.68 1.22
C LYS A 174 0.71 25.34 2.12
N GLU A 175 0.33 25.61 3.36
CA GLU A 175 1.13 26.30 4.37
C GLU A 175 2.21 25.43 4.99
N TYR A 176 2.18 24.11 4.77
CA TYR A 176 3.16 23.16 5.26
C TYR A 176 3.92 22.50 4.10
N GLY A 177 5.15 22.10 4.35
CA GLY A 177 5.97 21.38 3.38
C GLY A 177 6.86 20.34 4.03
N LEU A 178 7.15 19.25 3.31
CA LEU A 178 8.17 18.31 3.72
C LEU A 178 9.52 18.77 3.20
N MET A 179 10.51 18.85 4.08
CA MET A 179 11.90 19.11 3.75
C MET A 179 12.75 17.92 4.19
N GLN A 180 13.75 17.59 3.38
CA GLN A 180 14.78 16.65 3.79
C GLN A 180 15.94 17.43 4.38
N GLU A 181 16.22 17.22 5.67
CA GLU A 181 17.43 17.71 6.30
C GLU A 181 18.58 16.78 5.92
N VAL A 182 19.59 17.30 5.23
CA VAL A 182 20.78 16.54 4.87
C VAL A 182 21.88 16.90 5.85
N GLU A 183 22.14 16.03 6.82
CA GLU A 183 23.37 16.12 7.62
C GLU A 183 24.57 15.82 6.70
N THR A 184 25.31 16.84 6.34
CA THR A 184 26.57 16.66 5.61
C THR A 184 27.67 16.31 6.62
N THR A 185 27.88 15.03 6.87
CA THR A 185 29.07 14.60 7.60
C THR A 185 30.28 14.71 6.64
N LEU A 186 31.06 15.78 6.80
CA LEU A 186 32.34 15.90 6.11
C LEU A 186 33.31 14.90 6.74
N TYR A 187 33.53 13.77 6.06
CA TYR A 187 34.70 12.96 6.32
C TYR A 187 35.90 13.70 5.75
N MET A 188 36.69 14.32 6.63
CA MET A 188 38.06 14.72 6.24
C MET A 188 38.93 13.48 6.23
N PRO A 189 39.75 13.26 5.17
CA PRO A 189 40.64 12.14 5.07
C PRO A 189 41.78 12.19 6.09
#